data_79d1017e828f97a447b8d365b13610a8
#
_entry.id   79d1017e828f97a447b8d365b13610a8
#
_cell.length_a   1.000
_cell.length_b   1.000
_cell.length_c   1.000
_cell.angle_alpha   90.00
_cell.angle_beta   90.00
_cell.angle_gamma   90.00
#
_symmetry.space_group_name_H-M   'P 1'
#
loop_
_entity.id
_entity.type
_entity.pdbx_description
1 polymer ?
#
loop_
_entity_poly.entity_id
_entity_poly.type
_entity_poly.pdbx_seq_one_letter_code
_entity_poly.pdbx_strand_id
1 'polypeptide(L)'
;MEVAQFGIDVVLIEPGPVKTPWNDVAAASLATAGVPPAVAASEATGDPYREYKAAVGASFGRTQAGLVGRFGSTSDDIAKVIAQALTVRRPRARYLINPVAKSLVAMHRFLPARAYDSMLRRQYGIPR
;
A
#
# COMPACT_ATOMS: atom_id res chain seq x y z
N MET A 1 -20.10 9.83 15.31
CA MET A 1 -18.86 10.64 15.09
C MET A 1 -18.74 11.58 16.28
N GLU A 2 -17.78 11.32 17.15
CA GLU A 2 -17.62 11.98 18.46
C GLU A 2 -17.30 13.48 18.33
N VAL A 3 -16.65 13.89 17.24
CA VAL A 3 -16.21 15.28 17.05
C VAL A 3 -17.21 16.16 16.25
N ALA A 4 -18.28 15.60 15.72
CA ALA A 4 -19.26 16.35 14.92
C ALA A 4 -19.96 17.45 15.72
N GLN A 5 -20.15 17.24 17.03
CA GLN A 5 -20.72 18.23 17.94
C GLN A 5 -19.86 19.51 18.07
N PHE A 6 -18.58 19.45 17.71
CA PHE A 6 -17.65 20.58 17.73
C PHE A 6 -17.52 21.24 16.35
N GLY A 7 -18.36 20.88 15.37
CA GLY A 7 -18.29 21.40 14.01
C GLY A 7 -17.08 20.89 13.21
N ILE A 8 -16.48 19.76 13.62
CA ILE A 8 -15.31 19.17 12.97
C ILE A 8 -15.76 18.05 12.02
N ASP A 9 -15.43 18.20 10.74
CA ASP A 9 -15.61 17.17 9.73
C ASP A 9 -14.36 16.30 9.62
N VAL A 10 -14.51 14.98 9.72
CA VAL A 10 -13.44 14.00 9.54
C VAL A 10 -13.52 13.41 8.15
N VAL A 11 -12.43 13.53 7.39
CA VAL A 11 -12.33 13.06 6.02
C VAL A 11 -11.22 12.01 5.92
N LEU A 12 -11.54 10.87 5.30
CA LEU A 12 -10.58 9.81 5.01
C LEU A 12 -10.12 9.92 3.56
N ILE A 13 -8.80 10.08 3.37
CA ILE A 13 -8.16 10.08 2.06
C ILE A 13 -7.53 8.71 1.82
N GLU A 14 -7.95 8.02 0.76
CA GLU A 14 -7.46 6.69 0.38
C GLU A 14 -6.81 6.74 -1.01
N PRO A 15 -5.50 7.03 -1.09
CA PRO A 15 -4.82 7.28 -2.35
C PRO A 15 -4.66 6.03 -3.23
N GLY A 16 -4.64 4.83 -2.63
CA GLY A 16 -4.19 3.63 -3.33
C GLY A 16 -2.69 3.70 -3.66
N PRO A 17 -2.21 3.05 -4.72
CA PRO A 17 -0.81 3.09 -5.11
C PRO A 17 -0.38 4.51 -5.53
N VAL A 18 0.73 4.97 -4.98
CA VAL A 18 1.32 6.28 -5.24
C VAL A 18 2.69 6.11 -5.88
N LYS A 19 2.94 6.87 -6.94
CA LYS A 19 4.24 6.90 -7.63
C LYS A 19 5.23 7.73 -6.81
N THR A 20 6.03 7.06 -6.00
CA THR A 20 7.07 7.68 -5.18
C THR A 20 8.32 6.80 -5.18
N PRO A 21 9.51 7.33 -4.86
CA PRO A 21 10.73 6.55 -4.67
C PRO A 21 10.68 5.58 -3.48
N TRP A 22 9.61 5.62 -2.69
CA TRP A 22 9.48 4.79 -1.48
C TRP A 22 9.61 3.29 -1.75
N ASN A 23 9.11 2.81 -2.88
CA ASN A 23 9.16 1.38 -3.21
C ASN A 23 10.61 0.88 -3.38
N ASP A 24 11.50 1.71 -3.93
CA ASP A 24 12.90 1.36 -4.11
C ASP A 24 13.62 1.34 -2.75
N VAL A 25 13.31 2.31 -1.90
CA VAL A 25 13.81 2.36 -0.52
C VAL A 25 13.29 1.17 0.29
N ALA A 26 12.00 0.83 0.16
CA ALA A 26 11.41 -0.30 0.86
C ALA A 26 12.02 -1.64 0.40
N ALA A 27 12.24 -1.82 -0.89
CA ALA A 27 12.89 -3.02 -1.43
C ALA A 27 14.33 -3.16 -0.91
N ALA A 28 15.10 -2.09 -0.90
CA ALA A 28 16.46 -2.06 -0.34
C ALA A 28 16.45 -2.35 1.18
N SER A 29 15.50 -1.78 1.91
CA SER A 29 15.35 -2.00 3.36
C SER A 29 14.98 -3.45 3.70
N LEU A 30 14.15 -4.10 2.88
CA LEU A 30 13.78 -5.50 3.07
C LEU A 30 14.97 -6.45 2.92
N ALA A 31 15.93 -6.11 2.07
CA ALA A 31 17.15 -6.89 1.90
C ALA A 31 18.04 -6.89 3.17
N THR A 32 17.99 -5.82 3.95
CA THR A 32 18.79 -5.62 5.16
C THR A 32 18.00 -5.82 6.47
N ALA A 33 16.67 -5.80 6.40
CA ALA A 33 15.81 -5.94 7.57
C ALA A 33 15.92 -7.33 8.21
N GLY A 34 16.14 -7.36 9.52
CA GLY A 34 16.17 -8.60 10.31
C GLY A 34 17.53 -9.25 10.45
N VAL A 35 18.59 -8.63 9.93
CA VAL A 35 19.99 -9.04 10.21
C VAL A 35 20.59 -8.01 11.17
N PRO A 36 20.71 -8.32 12.48
CA PRO A 36 21.48 -7.45 13.38
C PRO A 36 22.92 -7.34 12.87
N PRO A 37 23.58 -6.17 12.98
CA PRO A 37 24.94 -5.97 12.49
C PRO A 37 25.95 -7.00 13.04
N ALA A 38 25.70 -7.52 14.25
CA ALA A 38 26.52 -8.54 14.88
C ALA A 38 26.31 -9.95 14.30
N VAL A 39 25.20 -10.21 13.61
CA VAL A 39 24.85 -11.53 13.04
C VAL A 39 25.09 -11.60 11.54
N ALA A 40 25.24 -10.47 10.87
CA ALA A 40 25.65 -10.41 9.46
C ALA A 40 27.03 -11.04 9.21
N ALA A 41 27.83 -11.19 10.26
CA ALA A 41 29.16 -11.82 10.24
C ALA A 41 29.14 -13.32 10.54
N SER A 42 28.02 -13.92 10.95
CA SER A 42 27.92 -15.36 11.21
C SER A 42 26.99 -16.03 10.19
N GLU A 43 27.54 -16.84 9.34
CA GLU A 43 26.84 -17.63 8.31
C GLU A 43 25.90 -18.72 8.85
N ALA A 44 25.64 -18.76 10.15
CA ALA A 44 25.13 -19.95 10.82
C ALA A 44 23.62 -20.02 11.00
N THR A 45 22.84 -18.96 10.76
CA THR A 45 21.37 -19.05 10.93
C THR A 45 20.69 -18.33 9.77
N GLY A 46 20.23 -19.12 8.80
CA GLY A 46 19.45 -18.60 7.69
C GLY A 46 18.24 -17.80 8.20
N ASP A 47 18.04 -16.61 7.68
CA ASP A 47 16.85 -15.81 7.95
C ASP A 47 15.59 -16.61 7.52
N PRO A 48 14.71 -17.02 8.45
CA PRO A 48 13.52 -17.82 8.13
C PRO A 48 12.54 -17.08 7.21
N TYR A 49 12.67 -15.75 7.09
CA TYR A 49 11.85 -14.90 6.23
C TYR A 49 12.52 -14.54 4.91
N ARG A 50 13.67 -15.12 4.57
CA ARG A 50 14.45 -14.79 3.38
C ARG A 50 13.62 -14.90 2.10
N GLU A 51 12.96 -16.02 1.90
CA GLU A 51 12.12 -16.26 0.71
C GLU A 51 10.93 -15.29 0.66
N TYR A 52 10.29 -15.07 1.80
CA TYR A 52 9.18 -14.11 1.91
C TYR A 52 9.63 -12.68 1.57
N LYS A 53 10.76 -12.23 2.12
CA LYS A 53 11.33 -10.90 1.84
C LYS A 53 11.69 -10.74 0.37
N ALA A 54 12.30 -11.76 -0.24
CA ALA A 54 12.62 -11.77 -1.66
C ALA A 54 11.36 -11.68 -2.53
N ALA A 55 10.31 -12.45 -2.20
CA ALA A 55 9.02 -12.43 -2.92
C ALA A 55 8.34 -11.06 -2.82
N VAL A 56 8.31 -10.46 -1.63
CA VAL A 56 7.74 -9.13 -1.40
C VAL A 56 8.55 -8.06 -2.12
N GLY A 57 9.88 -8.07 -2.03
CA GLY A 57 10.75 -7.14 -2.75
C GLY A 57 10.55 -7.19 -4.26
N ALA A 58 10.50 -8.39 -4.84
CA ALA A 58 10.21 -8.58 -6.26
C ALA A 58 8.80 -8.10 -6.65
N SER A 59 7.83 -8.14 -5.74
CA SER A 59 6.48 -7.66 -5.98
C SER A 59 6.41 -6.13 -6.17
N PHE A 60 7.29 -5.37 -5.51
CA PHE A 60 7.34 -3.91 -5.68
C PHE A 60 7.70 -3.51 -7.11
N GLY A 61 8.69 -4.17 -7.72
CA GLY A 61 9.06 -3.93 -9.11
C GLY A 61 7.93 -4.27 -10.09
N ARG A 62 7.28 -5.43 -9.90
CA ARG A 62 6.14 -5.84 -10.73
C ARG A 62 4.95 -4.88 -10.59
N THR A 63 4.70 -4.41 -9.39
CA THR A 63 3.63 -3.45 -9.09
C THR A 63 3.87 -2.13 -9.80
N GLN A 64 5.12 -1.65 -9.85
CA GLN A 64 5.50 -0.45 -10.56
C GLN A 64 5.35 -0.58 -12.08
N ALA A 65 5.75 -1.73 -12.64
CA ALA A 65 5.69 -1.97 -14.08
C ALA A 65 4.27 -2.30 -14.60
N GLY A 66 3.37 -2.76 -13.73
CA GLY A 66 2.05 -3.26 -14.10
C GLY A 66 0.96 -2.18 -14.17
N LEU A 67 -0.30 -2.65 -14.20
CA LEU A 67 -1.50 -1.80 -14.21
C LEU A 67 -1.53 -0.81 -13.03
N VAL A 68 -1.02 -1.23 -11.87
CA VAL A 68 -0.93 -0.40 -10.67
C VAL A 68 0.00 0.78 -10.90
N GLY A 69 1.19 0.58 -11.49
CA GLY A 69 2.10 1.65 -11.86
C GLY A 69 1.51 2.58 -12.94
N ARG A 70 0.71 2.03 -13.86
CA ARG A 70 0.06 2.82 -14.91
C ARG A 70 -1.07 3.71 -14.37
N PHE A 71 -1.86 3.22 -13.44
CA PHE A 71 -3.03 3.92 -12.87
C PHE A 71 -2.78 4.48 -11.46
N GLY A 72 -1.56 4.40 -10.95
CA GLY A 72 -1.17 4.99 -9.68
C GLY A 72 -1.21 6.52 -9.73
N SER A 73 -1.54 7.13 -8.59
CA SER A 73 -1.59 8.58 -8.43
C SER A 73 -0.21 9.17 -8.22
N THR A 74 -0.03 10.42 -8.63
CA THR A 74 1.12 11.23 -8.25
C THR A 74 0.88 11.91 -6.90
N SER A 75 1.92 12.43 -6.26
CA SER A 75 1.79 13.24 -5.04
C SER A 75 0.91 14.47 -5.27
N ASP A 76 1.00 15.07 -6.47
CA ASP A 76 0.19 16.24 -6.84
C ASP A 76 -1.29 15.91 -6.98
N ASP A 77 -1.64 14.73 -7.51
CA ASP A 77 -3.03 14.28 -7.59
C ASP A 77 -3.63 14.15 -6.19
N ILE A 78 -2.86 13.64 -5.25
CA ILE A 78 -3.29 13.50 -3.86
C ILE A 78 -3.45 14.87 -3.22
N ALA A 79 -2.48 15.77 -3.41
CA ALA A 79 -2.53 17.12 -2.88
C ALA A 79 -3.76 17.89 -3.36
N LYS A 80 -4.14 17.77 -4.64
CA LYS A 80 -5.37 18.37 -5.19
C LYS A 80 -6.63 17.86 -4.49
N VAL A 81 -6.71 16.56 -4.24
CA VAL A 81 -7.88 15.98 -3.54
C VAL A 81 -7.93 16.42 -2.09
N ILE A 82 -6.79 16.52 -1.41
CA ILE A 82 -6.71 17.05 -0.05
C ILE A 82 -7.17 18.51 -0.02
N ALA A 83 -6.65 19.35 -0.93
CA ALA A 83 -7.06 20.75 -1.06
C ALA A 83 -8.58 20.88 -1.32
N GLN A 84 -9.11 20.04 -2.20
CA GLN A 84 -10.56 19.98 -2.45
C GLN A 84 -11.34 19.62 -1.19
N ALA A 85 -10.91 18.61 -0.45
CA ALA A 85 -11.58 18.17 0.78
C ALA A 85 -11.60 19.26 1.86
N LEU A 86 -10.53 20.08 1.92
CA LEU A 86 -10.40 21.18 2.88
C LEU A 86 -11.22 22.42 2.51
N THR A 87 -11.46 22.64 1.22
CA THR A 87 -12.12 23.88 0.74
C THR A 87 -13.61 23.74 0.48
N VAL A 88 -14.09 22.52 0.28
CA VAL A 88 -15.51 22.28 0.01
C VAL A 88 -16.34 22.42 1.29
N ARG A 89 -17.48 23.12 1.20
CA ARG A 89 -18.35 23.40 2.35
C ARG A 89 -18.91 22.14 3.04
N ARG A 90 -19.09 21.05 2.30
CA ARG A 90 -19.58 19.75 2.81
C ARG A 90 -18.71 18.66 2.23
N PRO A 91 -17.59 18.31 2.87
CA PRO A 91 -16.70 17.28 2.37
C PRO A 91 -17.36 15.91 2.45
N ARG A 92 -16.98 15.03 1.52
CA ARG A 92 -17.34 13.61 1.62
C ARG A 92 -16.55 12.98 2.76
N ALA A 93 -17.14 12.03 3.47
CA ALA A 93 -16.44 11.32 4.54
C ALA A 93 -15.23 10.50 4.01
N ARG A 94 -15.21 10.14 2.70
CA ARG A 94 -14.17 9.30 2.10
C ARG A 94 -13.88 9.70 0.66
N TYR A 95 -12.60 9.80 0.30
CA TYR A 95 -12.10 10.07 -1.05
C TYR A 95 -11.19 8.92 -1.51
N LEU A 96 -11.66 8.11 -2.44
CA LEU A 96 -10.89 7.10 -3.16
C LEU A 96 -10.32 7.75 -4.42
N ILE A 97 -8.99 7.95 -4.47
CA ILE A 97 -8.39 8.83 -5.48
C ILE A 97 -8.31 8.16 -6.84
N ASN A 98 -7.77 6.92 -6.91
CA ASN A 98 -7.54 6.28 -8.19
C ASN A 98 -8.44 5.05 -8.43
N PRO A 99 -8.55 4.58 -9.70
CA PRO A 99 -9.36 3.42 -10.05
C PRO A 99 -8.93 2.15 -9.32
N VAL A 100 -7.62 2.00 -9.03
CA VAL A 100 -7.08 0.84 -8.33
C VAL A 100 -7.58 0.79 -6.89
N ALA A 101 -7.57 1.94 -6.18
CA ALA A 101 -8.14 2.02 -4.84
C ALA A 101 -9.63 1.66 -4.83
N LYS A 102 -10.39 2.19 -5.81
CA LYS A 102 -11.82 1.90 -5.95
C LYS A 102 -12.09 0.41 -6.19
N SER A 103 -11.31 -0.22 -7.08
CA SER A 103 -11.46 -1.65 -7.38
C SER A 103 -11.07 -2.53 -6.20
N LEU A 104 -9.98 -2.22 -5.48
CA LEU A 104 -9.55 -2.97 -4.30
C LEU A 104 -10.59 -2.91 -3.18
N VAL A 105 -11.14 -1.74 -2.90
CA VAL A 105 -12.20 -1.58 -1.89
C VAL A 105 -13.47 -2.33 -2.31
N ALA A 106 -13.87 -2.25 -3.59
CA ALA A 106 -15.01 -3.00 -4.11
C ALA A 106 -14.78 -4.51 -4.00
N MET A 107 -13.59 -5.00 -4.40
CA MET A 107 -13.24 -6.42 -4.29
C MET A 107 -13.27 -6.89 -2.84
N HIS A 108 -12.68 -6.14 -1.91
CA HIS A 108 -12.70 -6.48 -0.50
C HIS A 108 -14.14 -6.55 0.06
N ARG A 109 -15.05 -5.73 -0.47
CA ARG A 109 -16.46 -5.72 -0.04
C ARG A 109 -17.26 -6.90 -0.57
N PHE A 110 -16.98 -7.37 -1.80
CA PHE A 110 -17.80 -8.37 -2.49
C PHE A 110 -17.18 -9.76 -2.54
N LEU A 111 -15.86 -9.90 -2.38
CA LEU A 111 -15.21 -11.20 -2.36
C LEU A 111 -15.24 -11.83 -0.97
N PRO A 112 -15.47 -13.14 -0.87
CA PRO A 112 -15.21 -13.89 0.38
C PRO A 112 -13.75 -13.74 0.80
N ALA A 113 -13.48 -13.65 2.10
CA ALA A 113 -12.13 -13.42 2.64
C ALA A 113 -11.07 -14.38 2.07
N ARG A 114 -11.39 -15.68 1.96
CA ARG A 114 -10.47 -16.69 1.37
C ARG A 114 -10.10 -16.42 -0.07
N ALA A 115 -11.04 -15.91 -0.88
CA ALA A 115 -10.79 -15.57 -2.28
C ALA A 115 -9.92 -14.32 -2.39
N TYR A 116 -10.17 -13.33 -1.54
CA TYR A 116 -9.37 -12.11 -1.44
C TYR A 116 -7.94 -12.41 -1.01
N ASP A 117 -7.74 -13.22 0.05
CA ASP A 117 -6.43 -13.66 0.52
C ASP A 117 -5.66 -14.43 -0.56
N SER A 118 -6.35 -15.34 -1.26
CA SER A 118 -5.75 -16.12 -2.35
C SER A 118 -5.26 -15.22 -3.50
N MET A 119 -6.02 -14.18 -3.82
CA MET A 119 -5.65 -13.17 -4.82
C MET A 119 -4.41 -12.40 -4.37
N LEU A 120 -4.39 -11.91 -3.13
CA LEU A 120 -3.24 -11.18 -2.58
C LEU A 120 -1.98 -12.04 -2.57
N ARG A 121 -2.05 -13.28 -2.12
CA ARG A 121 -0.91 -14.22 -2.14
C ARG A 121 -0.34 -14.39 -3.53
N ARG A 122 -1.20 -14.54 -4.55
CA ARG A 122 -0.75 -14.64 -5.96
C ARG A 122 -0.08 -13.34 -6.42
N GLN A 123 -0.64 -12.19 -6.06
CA GLN A 123 -0.09 -10.89 -6.44
C GLN A 123 1.31 -10.67 -5.84
N TYR A 124 1.49 -11.01 -4.58
CA TYR A 124 2.78 -10.86 -3.88
C TYR A 124 3.73 -12.04 -4.09
N GLY A 125 3.30 -13.13 -4.72
CA GLY A 125 4.14 -14.32 -4.93
C GLY A 125 4.51 -15.02 -3.62
N ILE A 126 3.66 -14.92 -2.60
CA ILE A 126 3.90 -15.51 -1.28
C ILE A 126 3.69 -17.03 -1.37
N PRO A 127 4.69 -17.86 -1.01
CA PRO A 127 4.55 -19.31 -0.97
C PRO A 127 3.48 -19.75 0.04
N ARG A 128 2.96 -20.97 -0.14
CA ARG A 128 1.95 -21.56 0.76
C ARG A 128 2.60 -22.05 2.04
#